data_ba08e90e30f1dd7765b3f662b74740f1
#
_entry.id   ba08e90e30f1dd7765b3f662b74740f1
#
_cell.length_a   1.000
_cell.length_b   1.000
_cell.length_c   1.000
_cell.angle_alpha   90.00
_cell.angle_beta   90.00
_cell.angle_gamma   90.00
#
_symmetry.space_group_name_H-M   'P 1'
#
loop_
_entity.id
_entity.type
_entity.pdbx_description
1 polymer ?
#
loop_
_entity_poly.entity_id
_entity_poly.type
_entity_poly.pdbx_seq_one_letter_code
_entity_poly.pdbx_strand_id
1 'polypeptide(L)'
;MASMVAEKTVPRRSWDRPQGATFEQWIKSRIARVSERQYDWNALKFQADFDPKYRRAQKRFIGTGGTGVEKDSNVVPAEHFTLSNMIIPPGGEGPMHLHVDAEEVFFVLRGKIKVMVEKDGEYFETVLGERDCISVPPGVYRGEANIGDEDAIMMVMIGSPKPVTPTYPPEHPLAKVKR
;
A
#
# COMPACT_ATOMS: atom_id res chain seq x y z
N MET A 1 8.89 -39.79 38.10
CA MET A 1 9.14 -38.37 37.78
C MET A 1 8.65 -38.12 36.35
N ALA A 2 7.52 -37.50 36.20
CA ALA A 2 6.99 -37.16 34.86
C ALA A 2 7.76 -35.94 34.33
N SER A 3 8.44 -36.11 33.21
CA SER A 3 9.10 -35.03 32.49
C SER A 3 8.04 -34.07 31.98
N MET A 4 7.97 -32.88 32.56
CA MET A 4 7.22 -31.77 31.97
C MET A 4 7.94 -31.35 30.68
N VAL A 5 7.45 -31.83 29.55
CA VAL A 5 7.81 -31.28 28.25
C VAL A 5 7.26 -29.85 28.24
N ALA A 6 8.15 -28.86 28.27
CA ALA A 6 7.75 -27.46 28.10
C ALA A 6 7.03 -27.33 26.74
N GLU A 7 5.74 -27.04 26.78
CA GLU A 7 4.95 -26.70 25.57
C GLU A 7 5.64 -25.51 24.89
N LYS A 8 6.20 -25.73 23.71
CA LYS A 8 6.70 -24.64 22.87
C LYS A 8 5.52 -23.76 22.54
N THR A 9 5.41 -22.62 23.23
CA THR A 9 4.41 -21.60 22.89
C THR A 9 4.67 -21.09 21.48
N VAL A 10 3.80 -21.47 20.54
CA VAL A 10 3.83 -20.92 19.17
C VAL A 10 3.53 -19.42 19.27
N PRO A 11 4.36 -18.55 18.68
CA PRO A 11 4.10 -17.10 18.71
C PRO A 11 2.72 -16.79 18.14
N ARG A 12 1.95 -15.97 18.85
CA ARG A 12 0.63 -15.54 18.43
C ARG A 12 0.73 -14.68 17.17
N ARG A 13 -0.09 -14.98 16.17
CA ARG A 13 -0.17 -14.24 14.92
C ARG A 13 -1.37 -13.29 14.93
N SER A 14 -1.37 -12.27 14.06
CA SER A 14 -2.45 -11.30 13.97
C SER A 14 -3.79 -11.93 13.55
N TRP A 15 -3.75 -13.08 12.88
CA TRP A 15 -4.95 -13.82 12.49
C TRP A 15 -5.47 -14.81 13.56
N ASP A 16 -4.74 -15.01 14.65
CA ASP A 16 -5.19 -15.89 15.70
C ASP A 16 -6.41 -15.32 16.42
N ARG A 17 -7.35 -16.18 16.77
CA ARG A 17 -8.51 -15.76 17.55
C ARG A 17 -8.06 -15.25 18.92
N PRO A 18 -8.40 -13.98 19.31
CA PRO A 18 -8.07 -13.47 20.62
C PRO A 18 -8.67 -14.31 21.75
N GLN A 19 -7.92 -14.49 22.83
CA GLN A 19 -8.43 -15.17 24.01
C GLN A 19 -9.70 -14.48 24.54
N GLY A 20 -10.75 -15.25 24.80
CA GLY A 20 -12.02 -14.73 25.28
C GLY A 20 -12.95 -14.16 24.21
N ALA A 21 -12.47 -13.95 22.98
CA ALA A 21 -13.33 -13.49 21.90
C ALA A 21 -14.23 -14.63 21.38
N THR A 22 -15.50 -14.34 21.06
CA THR A 22 -16.35 -15.27 20.31
C THR A 22 -15.86 -15.44 18.87
N PHE A 23 -16.29 -16.52 18.21
CA PHE A 23 -15.98 -16.71 16.77
C PHE A 23 -16.48 -15.53 15.93
N GLU A 24 -17.68 -15.07 16.18
CA GLU A 24 -18.29 -13.94 15.47
C GLU A 24 -17.49 -12.65 15.66
N GLN A 25 -17.10 -12.33 16.91
CA GLN A 25 -16.28 -11.15 17.19
C GLN A 25 -14.95 -11.21 16.47
N TRP A 26 -14.30 -12.39 16.48
CA TRP A 26 -13.04 -12.57 15.77
C TRP A 26 -13.19 -12.37 14.27
N ILE A 27 -14.19 -13.02 13.63
CA ILE A 27 -14.39 -12.87 12.18
C ILE A 27 -14.81 -11.44 11.81
N LYS A 28 -15.66 -10.78 12.61
CA LYS A 28 -16.00 -9.36 12.40
C LYS A 28 -14.75 -8.45 12.44
N SER A 29 -13.78 -8.73 13.29
CA SER A 29 -12.52 -7.98 13.32
C SER A 29 -11.63 -8.16 12.08
N ARG A 30 -11.94 -9.14 11.23
CA ARG A 30 -11.25 -9.41 9.96
C ARG A 30 -11.96 -8.81 8.74
N ILE A 31 -13.04 -8.08 8.94
CA ILE A 31 -13.83 -7.46 7.87
C ILE A 31 -13.47 -5.98 7.79
N ALA A 32 -13.08 -5.53 6.61
CA ALA A 32 -12.85 -4.13 6.30
C ALA A 32 -13.90 -3.65 5.29
N ARG A 33 -14.75 -2.69 5.69
CA ARG A 33 -15.82 -2.16 4.82
C ARG A 33 -15.43 -0.79 4.28
N VAL A 34 -15.61 -0.59 2.98
CA VAL A 34 -15.30 0.68 2.32
C VAL A 34 -16.14 1.85 2.88
N SER A 35 -17.39 1.57 3.28
CA SER A 35 -18.32 2.55 3.86
C SER A 35 -17.88 3.08 5.25
N GLU A 36 -17.06 2.32 5.95
CA GLU A 36 -16.58 2.65 7.30
C GLU A 36 -15.22 3.35 7.29
N ARG A 37 -14.68 3.67 6.10
CA ARG A 37 -13.34 4.23 5.90
C ARG A 37 -13.36 5.47 5.05
N GLN A 38 -12.51 6.42 5.40
CA GLN A 38 -12.32 7.65 4.63
C GLN A 38 -10.98 7.62 3.89
N TYR A 39 -10.87 8.39 2.82
CA TYR A 39 -9.59 8.65 2.17
C TYR A 39 -8.73 9.56 3.04
N ASP A 40 -7.52 9.12 3.31
CA ASP A 40 -6.50 9.90 4.03
C ASP A 40 -5.67 10.70 3.02
N TRP A 41 -6.01 11.97 2.88
CA TRP A 41 -5.30 12.92 2.02
C TRP A 41 -3.98 13.41 2.64
N ASN A 42 -3.73 13.12 3.92
CA ASN A 42 -2.53 13.55 4.62
C ASN A 42 -1.39 12.56 4.53
N ALA A 43 -1.68 11.28 4.27
CA ALA A 43 -0.66 10.22 4.20
C ALA A 43 0.49 10.54 3.21
N LEU A 44 0.17 11.22 2.11
CA LEU A 44 1.12 11.60 1.05
C LEU A 44 1.20 13.12 0.87
N LYS A 45 0.75 13.89 1.86
CA LYS A 45 0.70 15.36 1.79
C LYS A 45 2.07 15.97 1.48
N PHE A 46 3.15 15.45 2.01
CA PHE A 46 4.49 15.95 1.75
C PHE A 46 4.89 15.90 0.25
N GLN A 47 4.34 14.95 -0.52
CA GLN A 47 4.54 14.89 -1.95
C GLN A 47 3.72 15.98 -2.67
N ALA A 48 2.46 16.16 -2.26
CA ALA A 48 1.58 17.20 -2.79
C ALA A 48 2.04 18.62 -2.44
N ASP A 49 2.68 18.80 -1.28
CA ASP A 49 3.29 20.09 -0.88
C ASP A 49 4.52 20.41 -1.74
N PHE A 50 5.21 19.38 -2.24
CA PHE A 50 6.33 19.55 -3.17
C PHE A 50 5.85 19.88 -4.59
N ASP A 51 4.87 19.11 -5.11
CA ASP A 51 4.24 19.34 -6.41
C ASP A 51 2.75 18.93 -6.32
N PRO A 52 1.81 19.85 -6.56
CA PRO A 52 0.38 19.57 -6.50
C PRO A 52 -0.10 18.38 -7.36
N LYS A 53 0.60 18.04 -8.44
CA LYS A 53 0.29 16.85 -9.26
C LYS A 53 0.39 15.55 -8.50
N TYR A 54 1.19 15.50 -7.40
CA TYR A 54 1.31 14.34 -6.54
C TYR A 54 0.19 14.21 -5.50
N ARG A 55 -0.86 15.04 -5.60
CA ARG A 55 -1.99 14.98 -4.70
C ARG A 55 -2.82 13.74 -4.97
N ARG A 56 -2.78 12.79 -4.04
CA ARG A 56 -3.59 11.59 -4.02
C ARG A 56 -3.84 11.13 -2.60
N ALA A 57 -4.82 10.23 -2.40
CA ALA A 57 -5.17 9.78 -1.06
C ALA A 57 -5.27 8.26 -0.98
N GLN A 58 -5.04 7.76 0.22
CA GLN A 58 -5.07 6.34 0.53
C GLN A 58 -6.26 6.00 1.43
N LYS A 59 -6.95 4.91 1.14
CA LYS A 59 -7.95 4.29 2.01
C LYS A 59 -7.46 2.89 2.38
N ARG A 60 -7.03 2.71 3.62
CA ARG A 60 -6.40 1.47 4.09
C ARG A 60 -7.44 0.43 4.52
N PHE A 61 -7.19 -0.84 4.23
CA PHE A 61 -8.02 -1.98 4.61
C PHE A 61 -7.26 -2.98 5.48
N ILE A 62 -6.05 -3.38 5.08
CA ILE A 62 -5.20 -4.33 5.79
C ILE A 62 -3.83 -3.68 5.99
N GLY A 63 -3.41 -3.52 7.24
CA GLY A 63 -2.17 -2.85 7.58
C GLY A 63 -2.14 -1.37 7.20
N THR A 64 -1.02 -0.70 7.46
CA THR A 64 -0.88 0.75 7.26
C THR A 64 -0.29 1.14 5.90
N GLY A 65 0.21 0.17 5.11
CA GLY A 65 0.83 0.42 3.82
C GLY A 65 2.24 0.99 3.91
N GLY A 66 2.79 1.42 2.75
CA GLY A 66 4.15 1.95 2.61
C GLY A 66 4.26 3.48 2.71
N THR A 67 3.23 4.19 3.19
CA THR A 67 3.18 5.67 3.17
C THR A 67 3.80 6.34 4.40
N GLY A 68 4.40 5.58 5.32
CA GLY A 68 4.98 6.09 6.55
C GLY A 68 3.96 6.30 7.69
N VAL A 69 2.70 5.93 7.50
CA VAL A 69 1.71 5.91 8.58
C VAL A 69 2.00 4.74 9.51
N GLU A 70 2.40 5.02 10.75
CA GLU A 70 2.79 3.99 11.71
C GLU A 70 1.60 3.26 12.35
N LYS A 71 0.50 3.98 12.56
CA LYS A 71 -0.68 3.46 13.28
C LYS A 71 -1.97 3.87 12.59
N ASP A 72 -2.85 2.91 12.42
CA ASP A 72 -4.24 3.10 12.00
C ASP A 72 -5.09 2.05 12.72
N SER A 73 -5.94 2.48 13.65
CA SER A 73 -6.80 1.58 14.42
C SER A 73 -7.96 1.01 13.61
N ASN A 74 -8.23 1.58 12.44
CA ASN A 74 -9.33 1.18 11.57
C ASN A 74 -8.87 0.29 10.39
N VAL A 75 -7.91 -0.60 10.63
CA VAL A 75 -7.46 -1.59 9.64
C VAL A 75 -7.48 -2.99 10.22
N VAL A 76 -7.64 -3.97 9.35
CA VAL A 76 -7.36 -5.36 9.70
C VAL A 76 -5.85 -5.51 9.87
N PRO A 77 -5.37 -6.13 10.95
CA PRO A 77 -3.94 -6.35 11.12
C PRO A 77 -3.34 -7.18 9.99
N ALA A 78 -2.19 -6.73 9.46
CA ALA A 78 -1.44 -7.41 8.41
C ALA A 78 -0.52 -8.49 8.99
N GLU A 79 -0.31 -9.58 8.22
CA GLU A 79 0.69 -10.62 8.51
C GLU A 79 1.66 -10.84 7.35
N HIS A 80 1.19 -10.72 6.10
CA HIS A 80 2.00 -11.00 4.91
C HIS A 80 2.00 -9.85 3.92
N PHE A 81 0.93 -9.08 3.87
CA PHE A 81 0.78 -7.99 2.93
C PHE A 81 -0.06 -6.87 3.53
N THR A 82 0.04 -5.69 2.95
CA THR A 82 -0.89 -4.58 3.20
C THR A 82 -1.80 -4.38 2.00
N LEU A 83 -3.00 -3.85 2.23
CA LEU A 83 -4.01 -3.60 1.19
C LEU A 83 -4.68 -2.26 1.39
N SER A 84 -4.70 -1.46 0.34
CA SER A 84 -5.35 -0.15 0.33
C SER A 84 -5.93 0.17 -1.04
N ASN A 85 -6.84 1.15 -1.10
CA ASN A 85 -7.18 1.84 -2.34
C ASN A 85 -6.47 3.18 -2.39
N MET A 86 -5.93 3.50 -3.56
CA MET A 86 -5.42 4.81 -3.89
C MET A 86 -6.39 5.51 -4.82
N ILE A 87 -6.78 6.75 -4.52
CA ILE A 87 -7.52 7.62 -5.42
C ILE A 87 -6.58 8.68 -5.98
N ILE A 88 -6.59 8.84 -7.30
CA ILE A 88 -5.74 9.75 -8.04
C ILE A 88 -6.65 10.68 -8.88
N PRO A 89 -6.72 11.98 -8.58
CA PRO A 89 -7.48 12.92 -9.37
C PRO A 89 -7.01 13.01 -10.84
N PRO A 90 -7.82 13.55 -11.76
CA PRO A 90 -7.40 13.79 -13.14
C PRO A 90 -6.07 14.57 -13.23
N GLY A 91 -5.13 14.07 -14.05
CA GLY A 91 -3.79 14.63 -14.16
C GLY A 91 -2.89 14.42 -12.94
N GLY A 92 -3.36 13.73 -11.91
CA GLY A 92 -2.57 13.39 -10.74
C GLY A 92 -1.59 12.26 -11.03
N GLU A 93 -0.47 12.24 -10.29
CA GLU A 93 0.61 11.27 -10.44
C GLU A 93 1.08 10.76 -9.08
N GLY A 94 1.66 9.56 -9.04
CA GLY A 94 2.58 9.10 -8.01
C GLY A 94 4.02 9.26 -8.51
N PRO A 95 4.91 9.91 -7.75
CA PRO A 95 6.30 10.04 -8.17
C PRO A 95 6.97 8.66 -8.26
N MET A 96 7.95 8.54 -9.16
CA MET A 96 8.77 7.35 -9.25
C MET A 96 9.39 7.04 -7.88
N HIS A 97 9.18 5.82 -7.40
CA HIS A 97 9.67 5.37 -6.11
C HIS A 97 10.02 3.87 -6.16
N LEU A 98 10.75 3.40 -5.16
CA LEU A 98 11.27 2.04 -5.11
C LEU A 98 11.04 1.44 -3.72
N HIS A 99 10.46 0.24 -3.67
CA HIS A 99 10.46 -0.63 -2.49
C HIS A 99 11.62 -1.62 -2.61
N VAL A 100 12.47 -1.65 -1.58
CA VAL A 100 13.64 -2.55 -1.56
C VAL A 100 13.30 -3.94 -1.04
N ASP A 101 12.23 -4.06 -0.27
CA ASP A 101 11.88 -5.23 0.54
C ASP A 101 10.59 -5.92 0.11
N ALA A 102 9.83 -5.34 -0.81
CA ALA A 102 8.50 -5.83 -1.12
C ALA A 102 8.11 -5.64 -2.59
N GLU A 103 7.43 -6.64 -3.12
CA GLU A 103 6.64 -6.55 -4.34
C GLU A 103 5.44 -5.64 -4.11
N GLU A 104 5.09 -4.82 -5.11
CA GLU A 104 3.91 -3.98 -5.10
C GLU A 104 3.02 -4.27 -6.29
N VAL A 105 1.74 -4.48 -6.04
CA VAL A 105 0.73 -4.74 -7.07
C VAL A 105 -0.20 -3.53 -7.18
N PHE A 106 -0.39 -3.05 -8.40
CA PHE A 106 -1.45 -2.10 -8.77
C PHE A 106 -2.52 -2.85 -9.55
N PHE A 107 -3.75 -2.80 -9.05
CA PHE A 107 -4.93 -3.35 -9.73
C PHE A 107 -5.94 -2.24 -9.93
N VAL A 108 -6.27 -1.91 -11.18
CA VAL A 108 -7.17 -0.79 -11.49
C VAL A 108 -8.61 -1.18 -11.20
N LEU A 109 -9.26 -0.42 -10.33
CA LEU A 109 -10.67 -0.59 -9.99
C LEU A 109 -11.58 0.32 -10.81
N ARG A 110 -11.10 1.51 -11.20
CA ARG A 110 -11.82 2.49 -12.00
C ARG A 110 -10.85 3.41 -12.74
N GLY A 111 -11.18 3.74 -13.97
CA GLY A 111 -10.45 4.71 -14.79
C GLY A 111 -9.28 4.09 -15.55
N LYS A 112 -8.31 4.94 -15.92
CA LYS A 112 -7.12 4.55 -16.69
C LYS A 112 -5.87 5.07 -15.99
N ILE A 113 -4.96 4.18 -15.70
CA ILE A 113 -3.69 4.47 -15.04
C ILE A 113 -2.55 4.17 -16.01
N LYS A 114 -1.74 5.20 -16.32
CA LYS A 114 -0.43 4.96 -16.91
C LYS A 114 0.52 4.53 -15.80
N VAL A 115 1.16 3.39 -15.96
CA VAL A 115 2.21 2.90 -15.06
C VAL A 115 3.55 3.04 -15.75
N MET A 116 4.54 3.54 -15.02
CA MET A 116 5.92 3.73 -15.45
C MET A 116 6.81 2.86 -14.56
N VAL A 117 7.75 2.15 -15.16
CA VAL A 117 8.74 1.33 -14.43
C VAL A 117 10.13 1.56 -15.00
N GLU A 118 11.13 1.54 -14.12
CA GLU A 118 12.53 1.72 -14.50
C GLU A 118 13.44 0.85 -13.64
N LYS A 119 14.41 0.24 -14.29
CA LYS A 119 15.50 -0.47 -13.63
C LYS A 119 16.75 -0.46 -14.49
N ASP A 120 17.91 -0.19 -13.87
CA ASP A 120 19.23 -0.26 -14.50
C ASP A 120 19.34 0.56 -15.82
N GLY A 121 18.61 1.70 -15.90
CA GLY A 121 18.54 2.58 -17.04
C GLY A 121 17.57 2.13 -18.14
N GLU A 122 16.90 1.02 -17.96
CA GLU A 122 15.82 0.59 -18.85
C GLU A 122 14.46 1.14 -18.35
N TYR A 123 13.69 1.75 -19.24
CA TYR A 123 12.40 2.36 -18.94
C TYR A 123 11.29 1.74 -19.77
N PHE A 124 10.16 1.47 -19.13
CA PHE A 124 8.93 1.01 -19.80
C PHE A 124 7.71 1.69 -19.20
N GLU A 125 6.76 2.04 -20.04
CA GLU A 125 5.44 2.51 -19.60
C GLU A 125 4.32 1.82 -20.35
N THR A 126 3.18 1.68 -19.71
CA THR A 126 1.96 1.12 -20.29
C THR A 126 0.73 1.73 -19.64
N VAL A 127 -0.42 1.60 -20.30
CA VAL A 127 -1.72 2.02 -19.77
C VAL A 127 -2.49 0.78 -19.31
N LEU A 128 -2.94 0.83 -18.08
CA LEU A 128 -3.83 -0.16 -17.48
C LEU A 128 -5.24 0.41 -17.42
N GLY A 129 -6.21 -0.36 -17.87
CA GLY A 129 -7.64 -0.12 -17.72
C GLY A 129 -8.23 -0.87 -16.54
N GLU A 130 -9.55 -0.75 -16.37
CA GLU A 130 -10.26 -1.44 -15.29
C GLU A 130 -10.04 -2.96 -15.35
N ARG A 131 -9.70 -3.54 -14.20
CA ARG A 131 -9.37 -4.96 -13.96
C ARG A 131 -8.02 -5.42 -14.52
N ASP A 132 -7.22 -4.51 -15.09
CA ASP A 132 -5.82 -4.80 -15.36
C ASP A 132 -4.99 -4.69 -14.09
N CYS A 133 -3.87 -5.41 -14.05
CA CYS A 133 -2.91 -5.28 -12.96
C CYS A 133 -1.48 -5.36 -13.45
N ILE A 134 -0.60 -4.81 -12.65
CA ILE A 134 0.84 -5.02 -12.74
C ILE A 134 1.37 -5.42 -11.37
N SER A 135 2.29 -6.38 -11.36
CA SER A 135 3.12 -6.70 -10.20
C SER A 135 4.52 -6.18 -10.45
N VAL A 136 4.98 -5.30 -9.58
CA VAL A 136 6.33 -4.69 -9.67
C VAL A 136 7.23 -5.31 -8.61
N PRO A 137 8.30 -6.01 -9.01
CA PRO A 137 9.24 -6.63 -8.07
C PRO A 137 9.97 -5.62 -7.18
N PRO A 138 10.53 -6.06 -6.04
CA PRO A 138 11.45 -5.23 -5.25
C PRO A 138 12.61 -4.75 -6.11
N GLY A 139 13.12 -3.54 -5.83
CA GLY A 139 14.28 -2.99 -6.53
C GLY A 139 14.00 -2.46 -7.94
N VAL A 140 12.73 -2.39 -8.36
CA VAL A 140 12.30 -1.72 -9.59
C VAL A 140 11.63 -0.41 -9.23
N TYR A 141 12.04 0.72 -9.80
CA TYR A 141 11.32 1.99 -9.67
C TYR A 141 9.97 1.90 -10.38
N ARG A 142 8.93 2.46 -9.74
CA ARG A 142 7.59 2.55 -10.31
C ARG A 142 6.96 3.89 -9.99
N GLY A 143 6.09 4.31 -10.89
CA GLY A 143 5.22 5.47 -10.74
C GLY A 143 3.90 5.22 -11.45
N GLU A 144 2.89 6.01 -11.13
CA GLU A 144 1.57 5.91 -11.72
C GLU A 144 1.03 7.29 -12.04
N ALA A 145 0.18 7.38 -13.09
CA ALA A 145 -0.49 8.63 -13.46
C ALA A 145 -1.92 8.36 -13.91
N ASN A 146 -2.86 9.15 -13.42
CA ASN A 146 -4.22 9.15 -13.95
C ASN A 146 -4.25 9.93 -15.26
N ILE A 147 -4.52 9.25 -16.36
CA ILE A 147 -4.62 9.83 -17.71
C ILE A 147 -6.07 10.01 -18.19
N GLY A 148 -7.04 9.73 -17.30
CA GLY A 148 -8.46 9.96 -17.55
C GLY A 148 -8.89 11.35 -17.09
N ASP A 149 -10.17 11.65 -17.31
CA ASP A 149 -10.86 12.89 -16.97
C ASP A 149 -11.66 12.82 -15.67
N GLU A 150 -11.73 11.63 -15.06
CA GLU A 150 -12.33 11.37 -13.76
C GLU A 150 -11.30 10.83 -12.75
N ASP A 151 -11.67 10.81 -11.48
CA ASP A 151 -10.86 10.16 -10.43
C ASP A 151 -10.61 8.70 -10.77
N ALA A 152 -9.36 8.32 -10.89
CA ALA A 152 -8.98 6.91 -10.99
C ALA A 152 -8.81 6.28 -9.60
N ILE A 153 -9.20 5.02 -9.48
CA ILE A 153 -9.05 4.24 -8.24
C ILE A 153 -8.30 2.97 -8.56
N MET A 154 -7.23 2.73 -7.84
CA MET A 154 -6.52 1.46 -7.90
C MET A 154 -6.41 0.83 -6.52
N MET A 155 -6.42 -0.48 -6.47
CA MET A 155 -6.01 -1.25 -5.31
C MET A 155 -4.49 -1.36 -5.31
N VAL A 156 -3.90 -1.09 -4.16
CA VAL A 156 -2.46 -1.23 -3.92
C VAL A 156 -2.25 -2.31 -2.88
N MET A 157 -1.50 -3.34 -3.25
CA MET A 157 -1.06 -4.39 -2.34
C MET A 157 0.46 -4.39 -2.27
N ILE A 158 1.01 -4.40 -1.06
CA ILE A 158 2.46 -4.49 -0.83
C ILE A 158 2.74 -5.78 -0.08
N GLY A 159 3.63 -6.60 -0.60
CA GLY A 159 3.99 -7.93 -0.10
C GLY A 159 4.82 -7.91 1.20
N SER A 160 4.46 -7.04 2.13
CA SER A 160 5.05 -6.95 3.46
C SER A 160 4.00 -6.46 4.46
N PRO A 161 3.96 -6.97 5.70
CA PRO A 161 3.07 -6.45 6.75
C PRO A 161 3.52 -5.09 7.29
N LYS A 162 4.80 -4.77 7.13
CA LYS A 162 5.43 -3.50 7.49
C LYS A 162 6.47 -3.13 6.43
N PRO A 163 6.02 -2.66 5.25
CA PRO A 163 6.95 -2.33 4.18
C PRO A 163 7.87 -1.18 4.62
N VAL A 164 9.13 -1.27 4.23
CA VAL A 164 10.09 -0.18 4.40
C VAL A 164 9.59 1.02 3.59
N THR A 165 9.72 2.21 4.15
CA THR A 165 9.35 3.45 3.46
C THR A 165 10.09 3.54 2.12
N PRO A 166 9.38 3.73 1.00
CA PRO A 166 9.99 3.73 -0.31
C PRO A 166 11.00 4.87 -0.49
N THR A 167 12.00 4.63 -1.34
CA THR A 167 12.98 5.64 -1.74
C THR A 167 12.64 6.19 -3.13
N TYR A 168 13.16 7.37 -3.43
CA TYR A 168 13.04 8.01 -4.75
C TYR A 168 14.36 7.88 -5.52
N PRO A 169 14.35 8.03 -6.86
CA PRO A 169 15.58 8.15 -7.62
C PRO A 169 16.50 9.23 -7.02
N PRO A 170 17.81 9.02 -6.93
CA PRO A 170 18.75 9.94 -6.25
C PRO A 170 18.70 11.39 -6.76
N GLU A 171 18.42 11.57 -8.05
CA GLU A 171 18.27 12.88 -8.71
C GLU A 171 16.91 13.53 -8.44
N HIS A 172 15.90 12.76 -8.01
CA HIS A 172 14.57 13.29 -7.74
C HIS A 172 14.58 14.16 -6.48
N PRO A 173 14.02 15.39 -6.52
CA PRO A 173 14.07 16.28 -5.35
C PRO A 173 13.47 15.69 -4.07
N LEU A 174 12.43 14.84 -4.17
CA LEU A 174 11.85 14.14 -3.02
C LEU A 174 12.84 13.18 -2.31
N ALA A 175 13.92 12.75 -2.94
CA ALA A 175 14.94 11.95 -2.31
C ALA A 175 15.66 12.69 -1.15
N LYS A 176 15.62 14.03 -1.16
CA LYS A 176 16.23 14.90 -0.15
C LYS A 176 15.26 15.34 0.96
N VAL A 177 13.96 15.00 0.82
CA VAL A 177 12.94 15.35 1.81
C VAL A 177 13.04 14.40 3.00
N LYS A 178 13.31 14.94 4.18
CA LYS A 178 13.23 14.17 5.44
C LYS A 178 11.76 13.91 5.79
N ARG A 179 11.44 12.66 6.08
CA ARG A 179 10.11 12.19 6.52
C ARG A 179 10.11 11.93 8.01
#